data_f3f91806545bb66653429bd72d8ccac8
#
_entry.id   f3f91806545bb66653429bd72d8ccac8
#
_cell.length_a   1.000
_cell.length_b   1.000
_cell.length_c   1.000
_cell.angle_alpha   90.00
_cell.angle_beta   90.00
_cell.angle_gamma   90.00
#
_symmetry.space_group_name_H-M   'P 1'
#
loop_
_entity.id
_entity.type
_entity.pdbx_description
1 polymer ?
#
loop_
_entity_poly.entity_id
_entity_poly.type
_entity_poly.pdbx_seq_one_letter_code
_entity_poly.pdbx_strand_id
1 'polypeptide(L)'
;KLLDTGDFVEATGKMVTTQTGEKSVGVQKLRLLTKALRPMPTELTNKEERFRRRYVDMNVNTDVRDRFIRRSKFWQATRDFLNDNGFYEVNIPVLEHTTGGADANPFVTHMDALDNDFYLRISHELPLKRLLGAGFEKVYDLGPRFRNENYSDEHLPEHVAMEFYWAYCEWTQGMDFMEQLMKYVLKTTFGTLQFKLKDFDIDLDKTWEKWDYAETIQKRYGIDIYE
;
A
#
# COMPACT_ATOMS: atom_id res chain seq x y z
N LYS A 1 41.33 -13.63 1.64
CA LYS A 1 40.30 -12.86 0.93
C LYS A 1 39.81 -11.78 1.88
N LEU A 2 40.04 -10.50 1.53
CA LEU A 2 39.70 -9.37 2.41
C LEU A 2 38.22 -8.98 2.31
N LEU A 3 37.55 -9.29 1.19
CA LEU A 3 36.16 -8.94 0.90
C LEU A 3 35.35 -10.21 0.59
N ASP A 4 34.12 -10.24 1.10
CA ASP A 4 33.14 -11.28 0.85
C ASP A 4 31.84 -10.69 0.30
N THR A 5 31.00 -11.54 -0.31
CA THR A 5 29.69 -11.13 -0.79
C THR A 5 28.82 -10.66 0.38
N GLY A 6 28.25 -9.46 0.25
CA GLY A 6 27.46 -8.82 1.29
C GLY A 6 28.21 -7.78 2.13
N ASP A 7 29.53 -7.64 1.95
CA ASP A 7 30.29 -6.55 2.58
C ASP A 7 29.86 -5.19 2.04
N PHE A 8 29.78 -4.19 2.91
CA PHE A 8 29.57 -2.82 2.52
C PHE A 8 30.90 -2.13 2.32
N VAL A 9 31.11 -1.56 1.15
CA VAL A 9 32.35 -0.93 0.77
C VAL A 9 32.14 0.48 0.23
N GLU A 10 33.10 1.35 0.44
CA GLU A 10 33.22 2.64 -0.23
C GLU A 10 34.25 2.53 -1.34
N ALA A 11 33.87 2.86 -2.55
CA ALA A 11 34.74 2.87 -3.70
C ALA A 11 34.86 4.30 -4.26
N THR A 12 36.09 4.80 -4.35
CA THR A 12 36.37 6.08 -4.99
C THR A 12 37.12 5.84 -6.29
N GLY A 13 36.67 6.50 -7.37
CA GLY A 13 37.30 6.34 -8.68
C GLY A 13 36.57 7.11 -9.77
N LYS A 14 36.92 6.83 -11.02
CA LYS A 14 36.28 7.45 -12.20
C LYS A 14 35.15 6.57 -12.70
N MET A 15 34.06 7.21 -13.16
CA MET A 15 33.03 6.48 -13.90
C MET A 15 33.59 5.98 -15.22
N VAL A 16 33.42 4.71 -15.47
CA VAL A 16 33.85 4.02 -16.70
C VAL A 16 32.68 3.20 -17.26
N THR A 17 32.71 2.96 -18.55
CA THR A 17 31.79 2.01 -19.19
C THR A 17 32.60 0.75 -19.54
N THR A 18 32.12 -0.41 -19.08
CA THR A 18 32.78 -1.69 -19.37
C THR A 18 32.62 -2.07 -20.87
N GLN A 19 33.37 -3.06 -21.31
CA GLN A 19 33.25 -3.57 -22.69
C GLN A 19 31.84 -4.09 -23.02
N THR A 20 31.09 -4.51 -21.98
CA THR A 20 29.69 -4.95 -22.09
C THR A 20 28.67 -3.81 -21.99
N GLY A 21 29.11 -2.55 -21.90
CA GLY A 21 28.25 -1.37 -21.84
C GLY A 21 27.76 -1.01 -20.41
N GLU A 22 28.22 -1.69 -19.38
CA GLU A 22 27.80 -1.44 -18.00
C GLU A 22 28.52 -0.21 -17.43
N LYS A 23 27.78 0.68 -16.75
CA LYS A 23 28.34 1.81 -16.01
C LYS A 23 28.94 1.32 -14.70
N SER A 24 30.23 1.48 -14.53
CA SER A 24 31.01 0.99 -13.38
C SER A 24 31.93 2.07 -12.83
N VAL A 25 32.42 1.90 -11.62
CA VAL A 25 33.45 2.74 -11.02
C VAL A 25 34.82 2.07 -11.23
N GLY A 26 35.70 2.73 -12.01
CA GLY A 26 37.13 2.36 -12.07
C GLY A 26 37.82 2.72 -10.76
N VAL A 27 37.91 1.75 -9.86
CA VAL A 27 38.26 1.96 -8.44
C VAL A 27 39.72 2.34 -8.30
N GLN A 28 40.00 3.48 -7.67
CA GLN A 28 41.33 3.93 -7.25
C GLN A 28 41.57 3.72 -5.75
N LYS A 29 40.51 3.83 -4.94
CA LYS A 29 40.57 3.60 -3.50
C LYS A 29 39.34 2.82 -3.08
N LEU A 30 39.55 1.80 -2.24
CA LEU A 30 38.52 0.95 -1.68
C LEU A 30 38.64 0.90 -0.16
N ARG A 31 37.52 1.09 0.53
CA ARG A 31 37.47 1.00 1.99
C ARG A 31 36.32 0.08 2.41
N LEU A 32 36.59 -0.86 3.28
CA LEU A 32 35.56 -1.67 3.93
C LEU A 32 34.85 -0.79 4.96
N LEU A 33 33.54 -0.65 4.83
CA LEU A 33 32.68 0.07 5.78
C LEU A 33 32.11 -0.86 6.85
N THR A 34 31.54 -1.98 6.40
CA THR A 34 30.93 -2.97 7.28
C THR A 34 31.15 -4.37 6.73
N LYS A 35 31.64 -5.26 7.59
CA LYS A 35 31.84 -6.67 7.26
C LYS A 35 30.54 -7.44 7.38
N ALA A 36 30.18 -8.22 6.38
CA ALA A 36 29.10 -9.20 6.49
C ALA A 36 29.54 -10.37 7.38
N LEU A 37 28.82 -10.58 8.48
CA LEU A 37 29.09 -11.70 9.40
C LEU A 37 28.61 -13.05 8.84
N ARG A 38 27.70 -13.02 7.88
CA ARG A 38 27.21 -14.19 7.14
C ARG A 38 27.27 -13.88 5.65
N PRO A 39 27.71 -14.84 4.81
CA PRO A 39 27.71 -14.63 3.36
C PRO A 39 26.31 -14.32 2.85
N MET A 40 26.20 -13.31 2.02
CA MET A 40 24.94 -13.02 1.33
C MET A 40 24.76 -14.04 0.20
N PRO A 41 23.57 -14.66 0.05
CA PRO A 41 23.31 -15.54 -1.07
C PRO A 41 23.36 -14.74 -2.39
N THR A 42 23.83 -15.38 -3.43
CA THR A 42 23.84 -14.81 -4.79
C THR A 42 22.51 -14.99 -5.50
N GLU A 43 21.72 -15.93 -5.03
CA GLU A 43 20.40 -16.27 -5.55
C GLU A 43 19.46 -16.65 -4.39
N LEU A 44 18.21 -16.23 -4.46
CA LEU A 44 17.16 -16.58 -3.51
C LEU A 44 15.86 -16.84 -4.29
N THR A 45 15.59 -18.13 -4.57
CA THR A 45 14.45 -18.58 -5.38
C THR A 45 13.32 -19.20 -4.56
N ASN A 46 13.64 -19.79 -3.40
CA ASN A 46 12.64 -20.43 -2.56
C ASN A 46 11.60 -19.42 -2.08
N LYS A 47 10.31 -19.62 -2.44
CA LYS A 47 9.19 -18.69 -2.18
C LYS A 47 9.05 -18.38 -0.68
N GLU A 48 9.11 -19.41 0.18
CA GLU A 48 8.94 -19.24 1.62
C GLU A 48 10.10 -18.45 2.24
N GLU A 49 11.32 -18.76 1.88
CA GLU A 49 12.51 -18.03 2.34
C GLU A 49 12.47 -16.56 1.90
N ARG A 50 12.03 -16.27 0.66
CA ARG A 50 11.84 -14.91 0.14
C ARG A 50 10.83 -14.12 0.98
N PHE A 51 9.77 -14.74 1.45
CA PHE A 51 8.81 -14.09 2.34
C PHE A 51 9.35 -13.91 3.76
N ARG A 52 9.98 -14.94 4.34
CA ARG A 52 10.52 -14.88 5.71
C ARG A 52 11.72 -13.97 5.86
N ARG A 53 12.53 -13.84 4.81
CA ARG A 53 13.74 -13.01 4.77
C ARG A 53 13.61 -11.91 3.73
N ARG A 54 12.55 -11.13 3.82
CA ARG A 54 12.25 -10.10 2.83
C ARG A 54 13.38 -9.11 2.61
N TYR A 55 14.15 -8.78 3.65
CA TYR A 55 15.32 -7.91 3.57
C TYR A 55 16.45 -8.51 2.71
N VAL A 56 16.64 -9.82 2.75
CA VAL A 56 17.59 -10.53 1.87
C VAL A 56 17.04 -10.57 0.44
N ASP A 57 15.74 -10.89 0.29
CA ASP A 57 15.06 -10.94 -1.00
C ASP A 57 15.18 -9.59 -1.74
N MET A 58 14.96 -8.47 -1.05
CA MET A 58 15.10 -7.12 -1.63
C MET A 58 16.54 -6.77 -2.02
N ASN A 59 17.52 -7.36 -1.38
CA ASN A 59 18.92 -7.16 -1.71
C ASN A 59 19.34 -7.97 -2.96
N VAL A 60 18.92 -9.21 -3.01
CA VAL A 60 19.26 -10.16 -4.11
C VAL A 60 18.40 -9.91 -5.35
N ASN A 61 17.10 -9.70 -5.15
CA ASN A 61 16.10 -9.49 -6.20
C ASN A 61 15.68 -8.00 -6.23
N THR A 62 16.31 -7.22 -7.08
CA THR A 62 16.08 -5.77 -7.16
C THR A 62 14.66 -5.40 -7.55
N ASP A 63 13.98 -6.23 -8.36
CA ASP A 63 12.57 -6.07 -8.73
C ASP A 63 11.65 -6.06 -7.50
N VAL A 64 12.00 -6.81 -6.45
CA VAL A 64 11.27 -6.83 -5.18
C VAL A 64 11.41 -5.49 -4.47
N ARG A 65 12.62 -4.97 -4.36
CA ARG A 65 12.87 -3.63 -3.79
C ARG A 65 12.10 -2.55 -4.56
N ASP A 66 12.11 -2.61 -5.89
CA ASP A 66 11.43 -1.64 -6.74
C ASP A 66 9.91 -1.68 -6.54
N ARG A 67 9.32 -2.84 -6.24
CA ARG A 67 7.90 -2.95 -5.81
C ARG A 67 7.62 -2.17 -4.54
N PHE A 68 8.48 -2.25 -3.53
CA PHE A 68 8.30 -1.48 -2.28
C PHE A 68 8.48 0.02 -2.48
N ILE A 69 9.44 0.44 -3.31
CA ILE A 69 9.58 1.85 -3.71
C ILE A 69 8.30 2.33 -4.43
N ARG A 70 7.77 1.51 -5.34
CA ARG A 70 6.52 1.83 -6.07
C ARG A 70 5.32 1.91 -5.12
N ARG A 71 5.23 1.01 -4.13
CA ARG A 71 4.20 1.09 -3.07
C ARG A 71 4.30 2.39 -2.28
N SER A 72 5.50 2.84 -1.94
CA SER A 72 5.70 4.13 -1.27
C SER A 72 5.21 5.30 -2.13
N LYS A 73 5.54 5.30 -3.44
CA LYS A 73 5.05 6.31 -4.38
C LYS A 73 3.53 6.30 -4.52
N PHE A 74 2.90 5.13 -4.52
CA PHE A 74 1.44 4.98 -4.56
C PHE A 74 0.77 5.69 -3.39
N TRP A 75 1.23 5.46 -2.17
CA TRP A 75 0.67 6.12 -1.00
C TRP A 75 0.99 7.61 -0.95
N GLN A 76 2.15 8.03 -1.43
CA GLN A 76 2.46 9.45 -1.55
C GLN A 76 1.52 10.14 -2.55
N ALA A 77 1.33 9.57 -3.74
CA ALA A 77 0.40 10.11 -4.73
C ALA A 77 -1.05 10.17 -4.21
N THR A 78 -1.46 9.21 -3.38
CA THR A 78 -2.77 9.24 -2.71
C THR A 78 -2.89 10.45 -1.79
N ARG A 79 -1.86 10.72 -0.96
CA ARG A 79 -1.82 11.88 -0.09
C ARG A 79 -1.85 13.19 -0.88
N ASP A 80 -1.00 13.28 -1.91
CA ASP A 80 -0.89 14.49 -2.73
C ASP A 80 -2.25 14.83 -3.34
N PHE A 81 -2.93 13.85 -3.95
CA PHE A 81 -4.26 14.07 -4.53
C PHE A 81 -5.29 14.52 -3.51
N LEU A 82 -5.37 13.85 -2.35
CA LEU A 82 -6.33 14.20 -1.32
C LEU A 82 -6.07 15.60 -0.74
N ASN A 83 -4.82 15.93 -0.44
CA ASN A 83 -4.43 17.24 0.06
C ASN A 83 -4.71 18.35 -0.95
N ASP A 84 -4.40 18.14 -2.23
CA ASP A 84 -4.67 19.10 -3.31
C ASP A 84 -6.17 19.34 -3.53
N ASN A 85 -7.01 18.37 -3.13
CA ASN A 85 -8.47 18.50 -3.15
C ASN A 85 -9.08 18.96 -1.81
N GLY A 86 -8.25 19.44 -0.89
CA GLY A 86 -8.66 20.08 0.36
C GLY A 86 -9.06 19.11 1.47
N PHE A 87 -8.64 17.86 1.39
CA PHE A 87 -8.78 16.92 2.50
C PHE A 87 -7.63 17.08 3.49
N TYR A 88 -7.93 16.98 4.78
CA TYR A 88 -6.94 16.96 5.85
C TYR A 88 -6.62 15.53 6.27
N GLU A 89 -5.33 15.17 6.24
CA GLU A 89 -4.88 13.91 6.87
C GLU A 89 -4.98 14.05 8.39
N VAL A 90 -5.62 13.10 9.03
CA VAL A 90 -5.82 13.10 10.48
C VAL A 90 -5.27 11.82 11.07
N ASN A 91 -4.68 11.93 12.26
CA ASN A 91 -4.25 10.76 13.03
C ASN A 91 -5.37 10.35 13.97
N ILE A 92 -6.01 9.23 13.67
CA ILE A 92 -7.04 8.64 14.51
C ILE A 92 -6.48 7.47 15.33
N PRO A 93 -7.06 7.18 16.50
CA PRO A 93 -6.62 6.07 17.34
C PRO A 93 -6.65 4.72 16.62
N VAL A 94 -5.66 3.89 16.92
CA VAL A 94 -5.61 2.48 16.51
C VAL A 94 -6.27 1.60 17.56
N LEU A 95 -6.15 1.98 18.84
CA LEU A 95 -6.83 1.33 19.98
C LEU A 95 -8.20 1.96 20.16
N GLU A 96 -9.23 1.13 20.17
CA GLU A 96 -10.63 1.55 20.29
C GLU A 96 -11.32 0.82 21.44
N HIS A 97 -12.27 1.49 22.10
CA HIS A 97 -13.16 0.87 23.10
C HIS A 97 -14.28 0.05 22.45
N THR A 98 -14.65 0.40 21.23
CA THR A 98 -15.76 -0.22 20.49
C THR A 98 -15.36 -0.30 19.04
N THR A 99 -15.49 -1.48 18.46
CA THR A 99 -15.26 -1.70 17.02
C THR A 99 -16.48 -1.27 16.21
N GLY A 100 -16.25 -0.86 14.96
CA GLY A 100 -17.33 -0.54 14.04
C GLY A 100 -16.82 -0.05 12.69
N GLY A 101 -17.78 0.23 11.78
CA GLY A 101 -17.48 0.68 10.41
C GLY A 101 -17.14 -0.45 9.43
N ALA A 102 -17.14 -1.71 9.89
CA ALA A 102 -16.96 -2.89 9.07
C ALA A 102 -17.57 -4.12 9.78
N ASP A 103 -17.73 -5.19 9.03
CA ASP A 103 -18.07 -6.51 9.57
C ASP A 103 -16.81 -7.38 9.54
N ALA A 104 -16.07 -7.39 10.66
CA ALA A 104 -14.83 -8.13 10.82
C ALA A 104 -14.56 -8.43 12.30
N ASN A 105 -13.90 -9.55 12.58
CA ASN A 105 -13.46 -9.89 13.93
C ASN A 105 -12.28 -9.02 14.35
N PRO A 106 -12.30 -8.33 15.52
CA PRO A 106 -11.21 -7.53 15.99
C PRO A 106 -10.11 -8.37 16.68
N PHE A 107 -8.90 -7.84 16.73
CA PHE A 107 -7.91 -8.26 17.72
C PHE A 107 -8.22 -7.55 19.04
N VAL A 108 -8.20 -8.30 20.15
CA VAL A 108 -8.40 -7.80 21.49
C VAL A 108 -7.05 -7.64 22.18
N THR A 109 -6.84 -6.54 22.92
CA THR A 109 -5.67 -6.32 23.77
C THR A 109 -6.11 -5.75 25.09
N HIS A 110 -5.37 -6.06 26.16
CA HIS A 110 -5.66 -5.60 27.51
C HIS A 110 -4.80 -4.38 27.87
N MET A 111 -5.38 -3.38 28.50
CA MET A 111 -4.68 -2.23 29.03
C MET A 111 -4.62 -2.30 30.56
N ASP A 112 -3.48 -2.71 31.11
CA ASP A 112 -3.27 -2.94 32.55
C ASP A 112 -3.65 -1.75 33.42
N ALA A 113 -3.32 -0.53 32.97
CA ALA A 113 -3.58 0.69 33.74
C ALA A 113 -5.06 0.99 33.97
N LEU A 114 -5.94 0.48 33.12
CA LEU A 114 -7.39 0.67 33.21
C LEU A 114 -8.11 -0.63 33.55
N ASP A 115 -7.40 -1.74 33.64
CA ASP A 115 -7.95 -3.10 33.81
C ASP A 115 -9.14 -3.33 32.84
N ASN A 116 -8.91 -3.01 31.57
CA ASN A 116 -9.96 -3.04 30.55
C ASN A 116 -9.43 -3.50 29.18
N ASP A 117 -10.29 -4.16 28.43
CA ASP A 117 -9.98 -4.61 27.08
C ASP A 117 -10.23 -3.51 26.05
N PHE A 118 -9.31 -3.43 25.11
CA PHE A 118 -9.37 -2.59 23.93
C PHE A 118 -9.30 -3.43 22.67
N TYR A 119 -9.68 -2.83 21.58
CA TYR A 119 -9.68 -3.47 20.25
C TYR A 119 -8.73 -2.74 19.30
N LEU A 120 -7.98 -3.49 18.51
CA LEU A 120 -7.31 -2.90 17.35
C LEU A 120 -8.37 -2.58 16.28
N ARG A 121 -8.35 -1.37 15.74
CA ARG A 121 -9.36 -0.90 14.78
C ARG A 121 -9.50 -1.81 13.57
N ILE A 122 -10.73 -2.09 13.17
CA ILE A 122 -11.08 -2.84 11.95
C ILE A 122 -11.38 -1.94 10.75
N SER A 123 -11.61 -0.64 11.00
CA SER A 123 -11.97 0.40 10.03
C SER A 123 -11.50 1.77 10.56
N HIS A 124 -11.53 2.78 9.72
CA HIS A 124 -11.24 4.17 10.06
C HIS A 124 -12.54 4.98 10.24
N GLU A 125 -13.69 4.39 10.00
CA GLU A 125 -14.99 5.02 9.83
C GLU A 125 -15.43 5.86 11.04
N LEU A 126 -15.55 5.23 12.22
CA LEU A 126 -16.18 5.90 13.36
C LEU A 126 -15.43 7.16 13.82
N PRO A 127 -14.10 7.15 13.97
CA PRO A 127 -13.37 8.37 14.28
C PRO A 127 -13.49 9.45 13.21
N LEU A 128 -13.45 9.08 11.92
CA LEU A 128 -13.59 10.05 10.81
C LEU A 128 -14.98 10.69 10.78
N LYS A 129 -16.05 9.92 11.04
CA LYS A 129 -17.41 10.46 11.19
C LYS A 129 -17.54 11.43 12.38
N ARG A 130 -16.85 11.17 13.50
CA ARG A 130 -16.82 12.09 14.65
C ARG A 130 -16.16 13.42 14.27
N LEU A 131 -15.14 13.40 13.42
CA LEU A 131 -14.49 14.61 12.94
C LEU A 131 -15.39 15.43 12.01
N LEU A 132 -16.24 14.80 11.20
CA LEU A 132 -17.29 15.53 10.47
C LEU A 132 -18.26 16.22 11.45
N GLY A 133 -18.67 15.50 12.50
CA GLY A 133 -19.49 16.08 13.59
C GLY A 133 -18.79 17.22 14.34
N ALA A 134 -17.45 17.24 14.35
CA ALA A 134 -16.65 18.33 14.94
C ALA A 134 -16.48 19.53 13.99
N GLY A 135 -17.03 19.48 12.76
CA GLY A 135 -17.01 20.59 11.80
C GLY A 135 -15.96 20.49 10.71
N PHE A 136 -15.22 19.39 10.60
CA PHE A 136 -14.38 19.17 9.43
C PHE A 136 -15.23 18.78 8.23
N GLU A 137 -15.02 19.41 7.09
CA GLU A 137 -15.76 19.08 5.86
C GLU A 137 -15.12 17.92 5.09
N LYS A 138 -13.80 17.82 5.11
CA LYS A 138 -13.03 16.81 4.35
C LYS A 138 -11.89 16.29 5.19
N VAL A 139 -11.91 15.01 5.50
CA VAL A 139 -10.86 14.34 6.28
C VAL A 139 -10.53 12.97 5.71
N TYR A 140 -9.32 12.51 5.93
CA TYR A 140 -8.92 11.14 5.63
C TYR A 140 -7.88 10.64 6.64
N ASP A 141 -7.80 9.34 6.80
CA ASP A 141 -6.69 8.67 7.47
C ASP A 141 -6.12 7.57 6.56
N LEU A 142 -4.80 7.46 6.55
CA LEU A 142 -4.07 6.45 5.81
C LEU A 142 -3.16 5.71 6.77
N GLY A 143 -3.59 4.52 7.17
CA GLY A 143 -2.89 3.75 8.17
C GLY A 143 -3.30 2.28 8.23
N PRO A 144 -2.75 1.53 9.19
CA PRO A 144 -3.07 0.13 9.36
C PRO A 144 -4.49 -0.06 9.90
N ARG A 145 -5.13 -1.15 9.46
CA ARG A 145 -6.30 -1.75 10.07
C ARG A 145 -6.09 -3.24 10.24
N PHE A 146 -6.83 -3.83 11.16
CA PHE A 146 -6.59 -5.17 11.67
C PHE A 146 -7.86 -6.01 11.58
N ARG A 147 -7.76 -7.22 11.07
CA ARG A 147 -8.87 -8.18 10.97
C ARG A 147 -8.41 -9.54 11.43
N ASN A 148 -8.96 -10.03 12.55
CA ASN A 148 -8.62 -11.32 13.13
C ASN A 148 -9.44 -12.44 12.52
N GLU A 149 -9.17 -12.72 11.25
CA GLU A 149 -9.85 -13.70 10.44
C GLU A 149 -8.85 -14.67 9.80
N ASN A 150 -9.31 -15.57 8.93
CA ASN A 150 -8.43 -16.43 8.15
C ASN A 150 -7.49 -15.60 7.27
N TYR A 151 -6.27 -16.08 7.09
CA TYR A 151 -5.30 -15.44 6.22
C TYR A 151 -5.10 -16.23 4.92
N SER A 152 -4.79 -15.51 3.85
CA SER A 152 -4.44 -16.08 2.56
C SER A 152 -3.46 -15.13 1.82
N ASP A 153 -3.11 -15.47 0.59
CA ASP A 153 -2.33 -14.56 -0.27
C ASP A 153 -3.06 -13.21 -0.53
N GLU A 154 -4.38 -13.17 -0.33
CA GLU A 154 -5.24 -12.00 -0.57
C GLU A 154 -5.79 -11.37 0.74
N HIS A 155 -5.68 -12.06 1.88
CA HIS A 155 -6.21 -11.63 3.17
C HIS A 155 -5.11 -11.59 4.22
N LEU A 156 -4.67 -10.37 4.57
CA LEU A 156 -3.68 -10.15 5.62
C LEU A 156 -4.38 -9.68 6.90
N PRO A 157 -3.97 -10.19 8.08
CA PRO A 157 -4.54 -9.75 9.37
C PRO A 157 -4.25 -8.29 9.67
N GLU A 158 -3.17 -7.74 9.11
CA GLU A 158 -2.82 -6.32 9.14
C GLU A 158 -2.55 -5.82 7.72
N HIS A 159 -3.20 -4.74 7.33
CA HIS A 159 -2.97 -4.09 6.04
C HIS A 159 -3.23 -2.60 6.11
N VAL A 160 -2.50 -1.85 5.28
CA VAL A 160 -2.70 -0.41 5.15
C VAL A 160 -3.94 -0.15 4.30
N ALA A 161 -4.81 0.73 4.81
CA ALA A 161 -5.96 1.22 4.10
C ALA A 161 -6.02 2.74 4.15
N MET A 162 -6.78 3.33 3.26
CA MET A 162 -7.14 4.74 3.26
C MET A 162 -8.66 4.83 3.24
N GLU A 163 -9.20 5.63 4.15
CA GLU A 163 -10.61 6.03 4.13
C GLU A 163 -10.68 7.55 4.17
N PHE A 164 -11.59 8.12 3.38
CA PHE A 164 -11.86 9.56 3.42
C PHE A 164 -13.35 9.81 3.62
N TYR A 165 -13.67 10.94 4.25
CA TYR A 165 -15.04 11.36 4.52
C TYR A 165 -15.22 12.82 4.07
N TRP A 166 -16.32 13.07 3.39
CA TRP A 166 -16.61 14.34 2.77
C TRP A 166 -18.04 14.76 3.10
N ALA A 167 -18.19 15.83 3.90
CA ALA A 167 -19.48 16.42 4.24
C ALA A 167 -20.06 17.18 3.04
N TYR A 168 -21.39 17.28 2.99
CA TYR A 168 -22.14 18.01 1.96
C TYR A 168 -21.88 17.52 0.52
N CYS A 169 -21.44 16.29 0.38
CA CYS A 169 -21.15 15.64 -0.89
C CYS A 169 -22.15 14.53 -1.15
N GLU A 170 -22.70 14.48 -2.34
CA GLU A 170 -23.54 13.37 -2.78
C GLU A 170 -22.69 12.21 -3.30
N TRP A 171 -23.24 11.01 -3.24
CA TRP A 171 -22.54 9.79 -3.67
C TRP A 171 -22.08 9.82 -5.13
N THR A 172 -22.81 10.52 -6.01
CA THR A 172 -22.45 10.70 -7.43
C THR A 172 -21.17 11.51 -7.59
N GLN A 173 -20.98 12.56 -6.79
CA GLN A 173 -19.73 13.31 -6.74
C GLN A 173 -18.58 12.46 -6.19
N GLY A 174 -18.88 11.60 -5.20
CA GLY A 174 -17.92 10.65 -4.65
C GLY A 174 -17.44 9.65 -5.71
N MET A 175 -18.31 9.16 -6.59
CA MET A 175 -17.93 8.26 -7.70
C MET A 175 -16.95 8.96 -8.67
N ASP A 176 -17.26 10.18 -9.09
CA ASP A 176 -16.40 10.93 -10.01
C ASP A 176 -15.06 11.28 -9.37
N PHE A 177 -15.07 11.57 -8.07
CA PHE A 177 -13.86 11.81 -7.30
C PHE A 177 -12.98 10.56 -7.19
N MET A 178 -13.56 9.38 -6.94
CA MET A 178 -12.83 8.11 -6.90
C MET A 178 -12.19 7.77 -8.25
N GLU A 179 -12.88 8.01 -9.37
CA GLU A 179 -12.31 7.84 -10.70
C GLU A 179 -11.07 8.72 -10.88
N GLN A 180 -11.17 10.01 -10.52
CA GLN A 180 -10.06 10.96 -10.61
C GLN A 180 -8.88 10.56 -9.70
N LEU A 181 -9.16 10.21 -8.45
CA LEU A 181 -8.16 9.72 -7.49
C LEU A 181 -7.39 8.53 -8.05
N MET A 182 -8.09 7.50 -8.50
CA MET A 182 -7.45 6.30 -9.02
C MET A 182 -6.62 6.56 -10.28
N LYS A 183 -7.14 7.37 -11.21
CA LYS A 183 -6.39 7.76 -12.41
C LYS A 183 -5.12 8.54 -12.07
N TYR A 184 -5.21 9.50 -11.16
CA TYR A 184 -4.06 10.27 -10.72
C TYR A 184 -3.00 9.39 -10.05
N VAL A 185 -3.40 8.58 -9.09
CA VAL A 185 -2.50 7.72 -8.33
C VAL A 185 -1.81 6.69 -9.24
N LEU A 186 -2.55 6.04 -10.12
CA LEU A 186 -2.00 5.06 -11.04
C LEU A 186 -1.07 5.71 -12.07
N LYS A 187 -1.46 6.83 -12.66
CA LYS A 187 -0.62 7.57 -13.61
C LYS A 187 0.68 8.03 -12.98
N THR A 188 0.61 8.58 -11.76
CA THR A 188 1.79 9.07 -11.01
C THR A 188 2.71 7.92 -10.60
N THR A 189 2.13 6.78 -10.22
CA THR A 189 2.89 5.62 -9.73
C THR A 189 3.50 4.80 -10.85
N PHE A 190 2.76 4.56 -11.93
CA PHE A 190 3.13 3.63 -13.00
C PHE A 190 3.47 4.30 -14.33
N GLY A 191 3.16 5.59 -14.49
CA GLY A 191 3.36 6.33 -15.74
C GLY A 191 2.34 6.01 -16.84
N THR A 192 1.40 5.11 -16.59
CA THR A 192 0.37 4.66 -17.54
C THR A 192 -0.97 4.42 -16.87
N LEU A 193 -2.04 4.42 -17.65
CA LEU A 193 -3.37 3.96 -17.26
C LEU A 193 -3.80 2.70 -18.03
N GLN A 194 -2.93 2.18 -18.89
CA GLN A 194 -3.13 0.91 -19.58
C GLN A 194 -2.31 -0.18 -18.89
N PHE A 195 -2.97 -1.28 -18.55
CA PHE A 195 -2.37 -2.41 -17.83
C PHE A 195 -2.75 -3.72 -18.49
N LYS A 196 -1.83 -4.68 -18.41
CA LYS A 196 -2.14 -6.08 -18.69
C LYS A 196 -2.11 -6.86 -17.38
N LEU A 197 -3.26 -7.44 -17.03
CA LEU A 197 -3.39 -8.27 -15.83
C LEU A 197 -3.90 -9.66 -16.24
N LYS A 198 -3.00 -10.64 -16.16
CA LYS A 198 -3.26 -12.00 -16.72
C LYS A 198 -3.63 -11.87 -18.21
N ASP A 199 -4.82 -12.30 -18.58
CA ASP A 199 -5.32 -12.26 -19.96
C ASP A 199 -6.17 -11.03 -20.29
N PHE A 200 -6.28 -10.09 -19.33
CA PHE A 200 -7.09 -8.88 -19.48
C PHE A 200 -6.23 -7.68 -19.87
N ASP A 201 -6.62 -7.00 -20.93
CA ASP A 201 -6.13 -5.67 -21.28
C ASP A 201 -7.07 -4.64 -20.62
N ILE A 202 -6.53 -3.86 -19.70
CA ILE A 202 -7.28 -2.90 -18.88
C ILE A 202 -6.87 -1.49 -19.32
N ASP A 203 -7.84 -0.69 -19.74
CA ASP A 203 -7.68 0.72 -20.08
C ASP A 203 -8.51 1.57 -19.12
N LEU A 204 -7.82 2.18 -18.13
CA LEU A 204 -8.42 3.03 -17.12
C LEU A 204 -8.45 4.50 -17.52
N ASP A 205 -7.95 4.88 -18.70
CA ASP A 205 -8.00 6.26 -19.19
C ASP A 205 -9.40 6.66 -19.67
N LYS A 206 -10.17 5.68 -20.11
CA LYS A 206 -11.58 5.87 -20.49
C LYS A 206 -12.41 6.34 -19.30
N THR A 207 -13.52 7.03 -19.56
CA THR A 207 -14.54 7.31 -18.54
C THR A 207 -15.11 6.00 -18.01
N TRP A 208 -15.19 5.88 -16.69
CA TRP A 208 -15.68 4.67 -16.06
C TRP A 208 -17.20 4.58 -16.17
N GLU A 209 -17.69 3.39 -16.49
CA GLU A 209 -19.12 3.11 -16.51
C GLU A 209 -19.67 3.09 -15.08
N LYS A 210 -20.83 3.67 -14.90
CA LYS A 210 -21.58 3.65 -13.64
C LYS A 210 -22.67 2.59 -13.76
N TRP A 211 -22.55 1.53 -12.99
CA TRP A 211 -23.48 0.41 -13.04
C TRP A 211 -24.41 0.42 -11.82
N ASP A 212 -25.72 0.35 -12.08
CA ASP A 212 -26.66 -0.03 -11.04
C ASP A 212 -26.53 -1.52 -10.75
N TYR A 213 -26.40 -1.88 -9.47
CA TYR A 213 -26.15 -3.26 -9.07
C TYR A 213 -27.35 -4.16 -9.37
N ALA A 214 -28.56 -3.73 -8.97
CA ALA A 214 -29.79 -4.52 -9.16
C ALA A 214 -30.09 -4.71 -10.64
N GLU A 215 -30.06 -3.63 -11.42
CA GLU A 215 -30.29 -3.68 -12.86
C GLU A 215 -29.25 -4.58 -13.57
N THR A 216 -27.99 -4.51 -13.16
CA THR A 216 -26.91 -5.30 -13.74
C THR A 216 -27.12 -6.80 -13.47
N ILE A 217 -27.47 -7.17 -12.24
CA ILE A 217 -27.76 -8.57 -11.86
C ILE A 217 -29.00 -9.06 -12.61
N GLN A 218 -30.09 -8.29 -12.61
CA GLN A 218 -31.31 -8.63 -13.32
C GLN A 218 -31.07 -8.85 -14.80
N LYS A 219 -30.34 -7.94 -15.46
CA LYS A 219 -30.03 -8.02 -16.88
C LYS A 219 -29.14 -9.20 -17.25
N ARG A 220 -28.18 -9.55 -16.37
CA ARG A 220 -27.16 -10.56 -16.66
C ARG A 220 -27.57 -11.97 -16.26
N TYR A 221 -28.35 -12.11 -15.19
CA TYR A 221 -28.69 -13.39 -14.59
C TYR A 221 -30.19 -13.63 -14.48
N GLY A 222 -31.04 -12.64 -14.74
CA GLY A 222 -32.52 -12.76 -14.60
C GLY A 222 -32.98 -12.80 -13.14
N ILE A 223 -32.14 -12.38 -12.18
CA ILE A 223 -32.41 -12.42 -10.76
C ILE A 223 -32.83 -11.02 -10.28
N ASP A 224 -34.00 -10.91 -9.69
CA ASP A 224 -34.38 -9.75 -8.89
C ASP A 224 -33.82 -9.94 -7.47
N ILE A 225 -32.94 -9.03 -7.04
CA ILE A 225 -32.30 -9.12 -5.71
C ILE A 225 -33.21 -8.62 -4.58
N TYR A 226 -34.40 -8.10 -4.89
CA TYR A 226 -35.38 -7.60 -3.93
C TYR A 226 -36.56 -8.55 -3.73
N GLU A 227 -36.64 -9.63 -4.52
CA GLU A 227 -37.56 -10.75 -4.36
C GLU A 227 -36.85 -11.97 -3.75
#